data_c1367085e3f1a21ddaee2110edaf3481
#
_entry.id   c1367085e3f1a21ddaee2110edaf3481
#
_cell.length_a   1.000
_cell.length_b   1.000
_cell.length_c   1.000
_cell.angle_alpha   90.00
_cell.angle_beta   90.00
_cell.angle_gamma   90.00
#
_symmetry.space_group_name_H-M   'P 1'
#
loop_
_entity.id
_entity.type
_entity.pdbx_description
1 polymer ?
#
loop_
_entity_poly.entity_id
_entity_poly.type
_entity_poly.pdbx_seq_one_letter_code
_entity_poly.pdbx_strand_id
1 'polypeptide(L)'
;MGMFGVAFGLGFTFGPLAGGLIAGSNYTQETLSLVAWLASAINLLNLIFVITSFKETLPKEKAIQLKKNELSKQIEVVKNPMLFPYFLLIFFIYAVFSGMEGTIAVWTKETFTWGPKEVGFVMLLAGFCQIIVQGFLLRVLIKKFDEIKLIASGFISLILGFSLIPTENIYLIPLAIVFLSYGIGISNPCINSILSKKSENNKGLVLGTGYSCQAAARFIGQPLAGFIFLNFGKNVPFYFDAVFLVMVALGYMFLYKNIRKQA
;
A
#
# COMPACT_ATOMS: atom_id res chain seq x y z
N MET A 1 8.62 -14.71 -6.31
CA MET A 1 8.22 -13.46 -5.62
C MET A 1 8.47 -12.21 -6.47
N GLY A 2 9.62 -12.04 -7.16
CA GLY A 2 9.88 -10.83 -7.97
C GLY A 2 8.88 -10.58 -9.11
N MET A 3 8.45 -11.60 -9.84
CA MET A 3 7.48 -11.45 -10.93
C MET A 3 6.10 -10.96 -10.48
N PHE A 4 5.64 -11.37 -9.30
CA PHE A 4 4.39 -10.84 -8.72
C PHE A 4 4.48 -9.34 -8.45
N GLY A 5 5.62 -8.87 -7.91
CA GLY A 5 5.83 -7.44 -7.69
C GLY A 5 5.86 -6.63 -9.00
N VAL A 6 6.47 -7.19 -10.05
CA VAL A 6 6.48 -6.55 -11.38
C VAL A 6 5.06 -6.49 -11.97
N ALA A 7 4.31 -7.59 -11.92
CA ALA A 7 2.94 -7.63 -12.45
C ALA A 7 2.02 -6.65 -11.69
N PHE A 8 2.11 -6.63 -10.35
CA PHE A 8 1.37 -5.68 -9.53
C PHE A 8 1.77 -4.23 -9.85
N GLY A 9 3.08 -3.95 -9.95
CA GLY A 9 3.59 -2.62 -10.27
C GLY A 9 3.12 -2.12 -11.64
N LEU A 10 3.16 -2.98 -12.66
CA LEU A 10 2.66 -2.65 -14.00
C LEU A 10 1.14 -2.38 -13.97
N GLY A 11 0.36 -3.25 -13.31
CA GLY A 11 -1.08 -3.06 -13.17
C GLY A 11 -1.44 -1.77 -12.45
N PHE A 12 -0.77 -1.47 -11.34
CA PHE A 12 -0.96 -0.25 -10.56
C PHE A 12 -0.53 1.02 -11.32
N THR A 13 0.50 0.92 -12.16
CA THR A 13 1.00 2.05 -12.96
C THR A 13 0.11 2.34 -14.17
N PHE A 14 -0.20 1.32 -14.95
CA PHE A 14 -0.91 1.48 -16.21
C PHE A 14 -2.44 1.41 -16.09
N GLY A 15 -2.97 0.73 -15.06
CA GLY A 15 -4.42 0.60 -14.86
C GLY A 15 -5.13 1.95 -14.71
N PRO A 16 -4.78 2.77 -13.70
CA PRO A 16 -5.38 4.08 -13.52
C PRO A 16 -5.13 5.04 -14.68
N LEU A 17 -3.95 4.97 -15.33
CA LEU A 17 -3.67 5.77 -16.52
C LEU A 17 -4.61 5.40 -17.67
N ALA A 18 -4.73 4.12 -18.00
CA ALA A 18 -5.60 3.65 -19.07
C ALA A 18 -7.07 4.01 -18.79
N GLY A 19 -7.55 3.76 -17.57
CA GLY A 19 -8.87 4.15 -17.13
C GLY A 19 -9.11 5.66 -17.22
N GLY A 20 -8.15 6.46 -16.78
CA GLY A 20 -8.20 7.91 -16.84
C GLY A 20 -8.19 8.45 -18.26
N LEU A 21 -7.38 7.90 -19.16
CA LEU A 21 -7.34 8.29 -20.58
C LEU A 21 -8.65 7.98 -21.30
N ILE A 22 -9.27 6.84 -21.01
CA ILE A 22 -10.56 6.44 -21.61
C ILE A 22 -11.69 7.31 -21.04
N ALA A 23 -11.71 7.58 -19.74
CA ALA A 23 -12.73 8.43 -19.13
C ALA A 23 -12.60 9.89 -19.55
N GLY A 24 -11.38 10.39 -19.76
CA GLY A 24 -11.09 11.78 -20.13
C GLY A 24 -11.15 12.75 -18.92
N SER A 25 -10.84 14.02 -19.17
CA SER A 25 -10.93 15.08 -18.15
C SER A 25 -12.39 15.48 -17.88
N ASN A 26 -13.19 15.58 -18.94
CA ASN A 26 -14.64 15.87 -18.88
C ASN A 26 -15.41 14.54 -19.02
N TYR A 27 -15.39 13.75 -17.96
CA TYR A 27 -16.01 12.43 -17.97
C TYR A 27 -17.54 12.50 -17.94
N THR A 28 -18.17 11.58 -18.67
CA THR A 28 -19.62 11.34 -18.65
C THR A 28 -19.92 9.98 -18.04
N GLN A 29 -21.18 9.73 -17.72
CA GLN A 29 -21.59 8.40 -17.25
C GLN A 29 -21.28 7.31 -18.28
N GLU A 30 -21.38 7.62 -19.57
CA GLU A 30 -21.06 6.69 -20.66
C GLU A 30 -19.57 6.32 -20.68
N THR A 31 -18.66 7.32 -20.56
CA THR A 31 -17.21 7.05 -20.53
C THR A 31 -16.78 6.27 -19.30
N LEU A 32 -17.37 6.54 -18.13
CA LEU A 32 -17.13 5.75 -16.92
C LEU A 32 -17.65 4.32 -17.06
N SER A 33 -18.85 4.15 -17.67
CA SER A 33 -19.40 2.82 -17.93
C SER A 33 -18.53 2.03 -18.90
N LEU A 34 -17.96 2.68 -19.92
CA LEU A 34 -17.02 2.05 -20.85
C LEU A 34 -15.78 1.52 -20.13
N VAL A 35 -15.17 2.31 -19.22
CA VAL A 35 -14.03 1.86 -18.41
C VAL A 35 -14.41 0.63 -17.58
N ALA A 36 -15.59 0.64 -16.94
CA ALA A 36 -16.08 -0.48 -16.16
C ALA A 36 -16.31 -1.75 -16.99
N TRP A 37 -16.90 -1.61 -18.19
CA TRP A 37 -17.09 -2.73 -19.11
C TRP A 37 -15.77 -3.32 -19.61
N LEU A 38 -14.78 -2.47 -19.97
CA LEU A 38 -13.46 -2.92 -20.37
C LEU A 38 -12.73 -3.66 -19.23
N ALA A 39 -12.78 -3.11 -18.02
CA ALA A 39 -12.20 -3.79 -16.85
C ALA A 39 -12.88 -5.14 -16.59
N SER A 40 -14.20 -5.21 -16.73
CA SER A 40 -14.97 -6.45 -16.57
C SER A 40 -14.60 -7.49 -17.65
N ALA A 41 -14.44 -7.05 -18.90
CA ALA A 41 -14.02 -7.93 -20.00
C ALA A 41 -12.61 -8.51 -19.76
N ILE A 42 -11.66 -7.68 -19.32
CA ILE A 42 -10.30 -8.13 -18.99
C ILE A 42 -10.33 -9.14 -17.83
N ASN A 43 -11.13 -8.91 -16.79
CA ASN A 43 -11.27 -9.84 -15.68
C ASN A 43 -11.93 -11.16 -16.13
N LEU A 44 -12.91 -11.12 -17.04
CA LEU A 44 -13.54 -12.32 -17.61
C LEU A 44 -12.52 -13.13 -18.43
N LEU A 45 -11.72 -12.48 -19.27
CA LEU A 45 -10.64 -13.14 -20.00
C LEU A 45 -9.62 -13.77 -19.07
N ASN A 46 -9.23 -13.08 -18.00
CA ASN A 46 -8.35 -13.62 -16.97
C ASN A 46 -8.96 -14.84 -16.27
N LEU A 47 -10.26 -14.80 -15.94
CA LEU A 47 -10.97 -15.94 -15.34
C LEU A 47 -10.95 -17.16 -16.28
N ILE A 48 -11.26 -16.96 -17.57
CA ILE A 48 -11.20 -18.02 -18.59
C ILE A 48 -9.78 -18.59 -18.68
N PHE A 49 -8.77 -17.74 -18.72
CA PHE A 49 -7.37 -18.15 -18.75
C PHE A 49 -6.99 -18.99 -17.52
N VAL A 50 -7.41 -18.57 -16.32
CA VAL A 50 -7.15 -19.32 -15.08
C VAL A 50 -7.83 -20.70 -15.12
N ILE A 51 -9.09 -20.77 -15.53
CA ILE A 51 -9.83 -22.04 -15.58
C ILE A 51 -9.21 -23.01 -16.59
N THR A 52 -8.75 -22.50 -17.74
CA THR A 52 -8.24 -23.36 -18.84
C THR A 52 -6.76 -23.73 -18.69
N SER A 53 -5.94 -22.84 -18.13
CA SER A 53 -4.47 -23.00 -18.14
C SER A 53 -3.87 -23.32 -16.78
N PHE A 54 -4.57 -23.02 -15.68
CA PHE A 54 -4.05 -23.29 -14.33
C PHE A 54 -4.46 -24.66 -13.84
N LYS A 55 -3.46 -25.46 -13.46
CA LYS A 55 -3.66 -26.73 -12.77
C LYS A 55 -3.34 -26.58 -11.29
N GLU A 56 -4.21 -27.14 -10.44
CA GLU A 56 -3.97 -27.17 -8.99
C GLU A 56 -2.69 -27.98 -8.70
N THR A 57 -1.74 -27.36 -8.05
CA THR A 57 -0.46 -27.99 -7.69
C THR A 57 -0.40 -28.47 -6.24
N LEU A 58 -1.37 -28.05 -5.39
CA LEU A 58 -1.41 -28.45 -4.00
C LEU A 58 -2.19 -29.77 -3.85
N PRO A 59 -1.60 -30.83 -3.27
CA PRO A 59 -2.32 -32.07 -2.98
C PRO A 59 -3.53 -31.81 -2.07
N LYS A 60 -4.69 -32.41 -2.40
CA LYS A 60 -5.95 -32.21 -1.66
C LYS A 60 -5.85 -32.48 -0.16
N GLU A 61 -5.06 -33.49 0.25
CA GLU A 61 -4.83 -33.82 1.66
C GLU A 61 -4.14 -32.70 2.43
N LYS A 62 -3.12 -32.05 1.81
CA LYS A 62 -2.45 -30.89 2.42
C LYS A 62 -3.34 -29.66 2.46
N ALA A 63 -4.19 -29.46 1.46
CA ALA A 63 -5.16 -28.36 1.43
C ALA A 63 -6.19 -28.46 2.57
N ILE A 64 -6.67 -29.67 2.88
CA ILE A 64 -7.61 -29.91 3.98
C ILE A 64 -6.96 -29.69 5.35
N GLN A 65 -5.72 -30.15 5.54
CA GLN A 65 -4.98 -29.95 6.79
C GLN A 65 -4.66 -28.49 7.06
N LEU A 66 -4.34 -27.70 6.02
CA LEU A 66 -4.10 -26.27 6.14
C LEU A 66 -5.36 -25.50 6.55
N LYS A 67 -6.52 -25.84 5.97
CA LYS A 67 -7.80 -25.16 6.26
C LYS A 67 -8.26 -25.26 7.72
N LYS A 68 -7.96 -26.35 8.41
CA LYS A 68 -8.56 -26.66 9.72
C LYS A 68 -8.06 -25.78 10.89
N ASN A 69 -6.93 -25.06 10.74
CA ASN A 69 -6.32 -24.29 11.83
C ASN A 69 -5.67 -22.97 11.39
N GLU A 70 -6.01 -22.43 10.22
CA GLU A 70 -5.29 -21.30 9.63
C GLU A 70 -5.53 -20.00 10.41
N LEU A 71 -6.77 -19.73 10.80
CA LEU A 71 -7.15 -18.51 11.51
C LEU A 71 -6.54 -18.46 12.92
N SER A 72 -6.57 -19.58 13.65
CA SER A 72 -5.97 -19.66 14.99
C SER A 72 -4.45 -19.49 14.96
N LYS A 73 -3.78 -20.06 13.96
CA LYS A 73 -2.34 -19.89 13.76
C LYS A 73 -1.98 -18.47 13.36
N GLN A 74 -2.78 -17.78 12.53
CA GLN A 74 -2.56 -16.37 12.21
C GLN A 74 -2.70 -15.49 13.45
N ILE A 75 -3.70 -15.73 14.29
CA ILE A 75 -3.87 -15.01 15.57
C ILE A 75 -2.68 -15.23 16.51
N GLU A 76 -2.18 -16.47 16.59
CA GLU A 76 -1.01 -16.80 17.38
C GLU A 76 0.25 -16.07 16.88
N VAL A 77 0.45 -16.01 15.55
CA VAL A 77 1.54 -15.28 14.92
C VAL A 77 1.45 -13.78 15.20
N VAL A 78 0.24 -13.19 15.13
CA VAL A 78 0.04 -11.78 15.49
C VAL A 78 0.34 -11.50 16.94
N LYS A 79 -0.02 -12.42 17.86
CA LYS A 79 0.24 -12.29 19.30
C LYS A 79 1.71 -12.45 19.69
N ASN A 80 2.57 -12.92 18.76
CA ASN A 80 3.99 -13.05 19.04
C ASN A 80 4.62 -11.67 19.30
N PRO A 81 5.15 -11.38 20.49
CA PRO A 81 5.64 -10.05 20.87
C PRO A 81 6.81 -9.57 20.02
N MET A 82 7.56 -10.50 19.39
CA MET A 82 8.68 -10.16 18.51
C MET A 82 8.21 -9.73 17.10
N LEU A 83 7.06 -10.20 16.64
CA LEU A 83 6.50 -9.91 15.32
C LEU A 83 5.42 -8.82 15.37
N PHE A 84 4.69 -8.71 16.46
CA PHE A 84 3.59 -7.79 16.65
C PHE A 84 3.87 -6.33 16.27
N PRO A 85 5.01 -5.71 16.67
CA PRO A 85 5.31 -4.34 16.28
C PRO A 85 5.37 -4.14 14.75
N TYR A 86 5.86 -5.13 14.01
CA TYR A 86 5.97 -5.05 12.56
C TYR A 86 4.60 -5.19 11.87
N PHE A 87 3.70 -6.02 12.43
CA PHE A 87 2.30 -6.09 11.96
C PHE A 87 1.57 -4.77 12.21
N LEU A 88 1.78 -4.13 13.36
CA LEU A 88 1.23 -2.79 13.62
C LEU A 88 1.77 -1.75 12.62
N LEU A 89 3.06 -1.77 12.31
CA LEU A 89 3.63 -0.86 11.31
C LEU A 89 2.97 -1.06 9.93
N ILE A 90 2.83 -2.32 9.48
CA ILE A 90 2.14 -2.64 8.24
C ILE A 90 0.71 -2.10 8.28
N PHE A 91 -0.02 -2.40 9.35
CA PHE A 91 -1.40 -1.96 9.51
C PHE A 91 -1.54 -0.44 9.40
N PHE A 92 -0.76 0.32 10.15
CA PHE A 92 -0.87 1.77 10.17
C PHE A 92 -0.42 2.44 8.87
N ILE A 93 0.69 1.97 8.27
CA ILE A 93 1.13 2.48 6.97
C ILE A 93 0.04 2.27 5.91
N TYR A 94 -0.56 1.07 5.87
CA TYR A 94 -1.58 0.77 4.86
C TYR A 94 -2.94 1.40 5.17
N ALA A 95 -3.29 1.64 6.42
CA ALA A 95 -4.51 2.38 6.79
C ALA A 95 -4.45 3.81 6.27
N VAL A 96 -3.34 4.51 6.53
CA VAL A 96 -3.10 5.87 6.07
C VAL A 96 -3.02 5.93 4.53
N PHE A 97 -2.22 5.06 3.93
CA PHE A 97 -2.02 5.05 2.48
C PHE A 97 -3.33 4.75 1.72
N SER A 98 -4.12 3.79 2.20
CA SER A 98 -5.41 3.46 1.58
C SER A 98 -6.45 4.57 1.76
N GLY A 99 -6.41 5.28 2.88
CA GLY A 99 -7.22 6.47 3.10
C GLY A 99 -6.97 7.54 2.04
N MET A 100 -5.69 7.81 1.75
CA MET A 100 -5.31 8.69 0.65
C MET A 100 -5.79 8.15 -0.71
N GLU A 101 -5.55 6.86 -1.02
CA GLU A 101 -6.03 6.27 -2.28
C GLU A 101 -7.53 6.47 -2.49
N GLY A 102 -8.32 6.39 -1.42
CA GLY A 102 -9.78 6.59 -1.47
C GLY A 102 -10.23 8.04 -1.61
N THR A 103 -9.45 9.00 -1.14
CA THR A 103 -9.84 10.42 -1.08
C THR A 103 -9.16 11.30 -2.11
N ILE A 104 -7.99 10.92 -2.63
CA ILE A 104 -7.18 11.78 -3.50
C ILE A 104 -7.91 12.23 -4.78
N ALA A 105 -8.72 11.37 -5.40
CA ALA A 105 -9.44 11.70 -6.61
C ALA A 105 -10.53 12.77 -6.34
N VAL A 106 -11.24 12.65 -5.22
CA VAL A 106 -12.26 13.65 -4.82
C VAL A 106 -11.57 14.95 -4.41
N TRP A 107 -10.48 14.87 -3.66
CA TRP A 107 -9.70 16.02 -3.24
C TRP A 107 -9.15 16.82 -4.42
N THR A 108 -8.55 16.15 -5.43
CA THR A 108 -8.02 16.82 -6.62
C THR A 108 -9.11 17.42 -7.47
N LYS A 109 -10.31 16.81 -7.52
CA LYS A 109 -11.47 17.38 -8.19
C LYS A 109 -11.95 18.66 -7.49
N GLU A 110 -12.05 18.68 -6.17
CA GLU A 110 -12.49 19.85 -5.42
C GLU A 110 -11.46 20.98 -5.41
N THR A 111 -10.16 20.65 -5.49
CA THR A 111 -9.08 21.64 -5.37
C THR A 111 -8.64 22.20 -6.73
N PHE A 112 -8.53 21.33 -7.74
CA PHE A 112 -7.96 21.68 -9.04
C PHE A 112 -8.93 21.46 -10.20
N THR A 113 -10.17 21.02 -9.92
CA THR A 113 -11.15 20.62 -10.95
C THR A 113 -10.65 19.48 -11.86
N TRP A 114 -9.72 18.65 -11.37
CA TRP A 114 -9.16 17.55 -12.14
C TRP A 114 -10.17 16.43 -12.34
N GLY A 115 -10.13 15.85 -13.55
CA GLY A 115 -10.89 14.67 -13.90
C GLY A 115 -10.07 13.37 -13.77
N PRO A 116 -10.64 12.24 -14.16
CA PRO A 116 -9.98 10.94 -14.13
C PRO A 116 -8.67 10.88 -14.91
N LYS A 117 -8.55 11.65 -16.00
CA LYS A 117 -7.34 11.71 -16.84
C LYS A 117 -6.15 12.26 -16.07
N GLU A 118 -6.33 13.39 -15.38
CA GLU A 118 -5.27 14.03 -14.60
C GLU A 118 -4.88 13.17 -13.40
N VAL A 119 -5.85 12.58 -12.71
CA VAL A 119 -5.59 11.60 -11.62
C VAL A 119 -4.84 10.37 -12.16
N GLY A 120 -5.16 9.89 -13.36
CA GLY A 120 -4.44 8.81 -14.04
C GLY A 120 -2.95 9.12 -14.23
N PHE A 121 -2.59 10.35 -14.61
CA PHE A 121 -1.20 10.78 -14.72
C PHE A 121 -0.48 10.85 -13.36
N VAL A 122 -1.17 11.29 -12.31
CA VAL A 122 -0.62 11.27 -10.94
C VAL A 122 -0.32 9.83 -10.50
N MET A 123 -1.22 8.90 -10.76
CA MET A 123 -1.03 7.48 -10.45
C MET A 123 0.07 6.84 -11.30
N LEU A 124 0.21 7.24 -12.57
CA LEU A 124 1.35 6.85 -13.41
C LEU A 124 2.67 7.28 -12.77
N LEU A 125 2.78 8.54 -12.34
CA LEU A 125 3.97 9.04 -11.67
C LEU A 125 4.26 8.25 -10.39
N ALA A 126 3.24 7.97 -9.57
CA ALA A 126 3.37 7.17 -8.35
C ALA A 126 3.91 5.77 -8.64
N GLY A 127 3.32 5.09 -9.63
CA GLY A 127 3.75 3.75 -10.03
C GLY A 127 5.18 3.73 -10.59
N PHE A 128 5.52 4.70 -11.44
CA PHE A 128 6.87 4.84 -11.98
C PHE A 128 7.92 5.08 -10.89
N CYS A 129 7.64 5.98 -9.94
CA CYS A 129 8.48 6.20 -8.78
C CYS A 129 8.64 4.93 -7.93
N GLN A 130 7.56 4.17 -7.72
CA GLN A 130 7.65 2.90 -6.99
C GLN A 130 8.52 1.87 -7.71
N ILE A 131 8.43 1.76 -9.02
CA ILE A 131 9.30 0.86 -9.81
C ILE A 131 10.77 1.24 -9.63
N ILE A 132 11.11 2.53 -9.69
CA ILE A 132 12.48 3.01 -9.46
C ILE A 132 12.94 2.70 -8.03
N VAL A 133 12.11 3.00 -7.05
CA VAL A 133 12.45 2.80 -5.64
C VAL A 133 12.65 1.32 -5.32
N GLN A 134 11.72 0.46 -5.69
CA GLN A 134 11.80 -0.98 -5.37
C GLN A 134 12.75 -1.75 -6.28
N GLY A 135 12.79 -1.41 -7.58
CA GLY A 135 13.61 -2.10 -8.56
C GLY A 135 15.10 -1.76 -8.48
N PHE A 136 15.42 -0.50 -8.18
CA PHE A 136 16.80 -0.01 -8.22
C PHE A 136 17.27 0.53 -6.87
N LEU A 137 16.59 1.53 -6.33
CA LEU A 137 17.07 2.29 -5.17
C LEU A 137 17.17 1.41 -3.92
N LEU A 138 16.16 0.57 -3.65
CA LEU A 138 16.16 -0.34 -2.50
C LEU A 138 17.35 -1.30 -2.54
N ARG A 139 17.73 -1.83 -3.71
CA ARG A 139 18.87 -2.75 -3.86
C ARG A 139 20.20 -2.11 -3.49
N VAL A 140 20.34 -0.80 -3.73
CA VAL A 140 21.54 -0.02 -3.38
C VAL A 140 21.54 0.32 -1.90
N LEU A 141 20.39 0.76 -1.38
CA LEU A 141 20.27 1.23 0.00
C LEU A 141 20.41 0.10 1.02
N ILE A 142 19.85 -1.09 0.75
CA ILE A 142 19.91 -2.22 1.67
C ILE A 142 21.34 -2.78 1.86
N LYS A 143 22.27 -2.48 0.92
CA LYS A 143 23.68 -2.82 1.05
C LYS A 143 24.46 -1.86 1.97
N LYS A 144 23.92 -0.64 2.18
CA LYS A 144 24.60 0.43 2.92
C LYS A 144 23.95 0.70 4.28
N PHE A 145 22.68 0.44 4.42
CA PHE A 145 21.88 0.79 5.59
C PHE A 145 21.08 -0.40 6.10
N ASP A 146 20.93 -0.48 7.42
CA ASP A 146 20.07 -1.46 8.06
C ASP A 146 18.60 -1.24 7.72
N GLU A 147 17.83 -2.30 7.66
CA GLU A 147 16.39 -2.26 7.33
C GLU A 147 15.62 -1.30 8.25
N ILE A 148 16.00 -1.19 9.53
CA ILE A 148 15.34 -0.29 10.49
C ILE A 148 15.57 1.19 10.14
N LYS A 149 16.79 1.54 9.73
CA LYS A 149 17.10 2.92 9.28
C LYS A 149 16.35 3.25 7.99
N LEU A 150 16.20 2.27 7.11
CA LEU A 150 15.43 2.42 5.88
C LEU A 150 13.94 2.61 6.17
N ILE A 151 13.35 1.85 7.09
CA ILE A 151 11.97 2.05 7.54
C ILE A 151 11.80 3.46 8.12
N ALA A 152 12.73 3.93 8.97
CA ALA A 152 12.67 5.28 9.53
C ALA A 152 12.72 6.36 8.43
N SER A 153 13.61 6.21 7.42
CA SER A 153 13.64 7.13 6.27
C SER A 153 12.34 7.10 5.48
N GLY A 154 11.72 5.92 5.33
CA GLY A 154 10.41 5.76 4.70
C GLY A 154 9.30 6.49 5.45
N PHE A 155 9.27 6.41 6.78
CA PHE A 155 8.31 7.16 7.61
C PHE A 155 8.48 8.67 7.47
N ILE A 156 9.71 9.18 7.53
CA ILE A 156 9.99 10.62 7.32
C ILE A 156 9.47 11.06 5.95
N SER A 157 9.72 10.27 4.92
CA SER A 157 9.25 10.56 3.57
C SER A 157 7.71 10.54 3.47
N LEU A 158 7.03 9.57 4.09
CA LEU A 158 5.57 9.54 4.15
C LEU A 158 5.00 10.79 4.83
N ILE A 159 5.56 11.18 5.98
CA ILE A 159 5.13 12.37 6.72
C ILE A 159 5.28 13.63 5.85
N LEU A 160 6.42 13.80 5.17
CA LEU A 160 6.64 14.91 4.25
C LEU A 160 5.63 14.89 3.10
N GLY A 161 5.41 13.73 2.48
CA GLY A 161 4.45 13.59 1.38
C GLY A 161 3.03 13.97 1.80
N PHE A 162 2.54 13.45 2.94
CA PHE A 162 1.22 13.80 3.45
C PHE A 162 1.09 15.26 3.86
N SER A 163 2.16 15.87 4.35
CA SER A 163 2.16 17.31 4.72
C SER A 163 2.15 18.25 3.50
N LEU A 164 2.62 17.78 2.34
CA LEU A 164 2.66 18.58 1.11
C LEU A 164 1.32 18.60 0.36
N ILE A 165 0.52 17.52 0.40
CA ILE A 165 -0.75 17.45 -0.32
C ILE A 165 -1.68 18.63 0.04
N PRO A 166 -1.97 18.91 1.33
CA PRO A 166 -2.93 19.94 1.73
C PRO A 166 -2.44 21.38 1.50
N THR A 167 -1.24 21.58 0.97
CA THR A 167 -0.76 22.93 0.58
C THR A 167 -1.51 23.50 -0.62
N GLU A 168 -2.28 22.68 -1.34
CA GLU A 168 -3.06 23.05 -2.53
C GLU A 168 -2.21 23.66 -3.66
N ASN A 169 -0.90 23.41 -3.64
CA ASN A 169 -0.01 23.91 -4.68
C ASN A 169 0.25 22.81 -5.72
N ILE A 170 -0.20 23.06 -6.94
CA ILE A 170 -0.11 22.10 -8.05
C ILE A 170 1.33 21.63 -8.34
N TYR A 171 2.32 22.50 -8.12
CA TYR A 171 3.74 22.19 -8.34
C TYR A 171 4.32 21.28 -7.23
N LEU A 172 3.70 21.25 -6.05
CA LEU A 172 4.12 20.41 -4.94
C LEU A 172 3.49 19.02 -4.96
N ILE A 173 2.40 18.81 -5.73
CA ILE A 173 1.76 17.50 -5.83
C ILE A 173 2.71 16.42 -6.39
N PRO A 174 3.44 16.63 -7.50
CA PRO A 174 4.41 15.64 -7.96
C PRO A 174 5.49 15.32 -6.92
N LEU A 175 5.96 16.32 -6.19
CA LEU A 175 6.94 16.13 -5.11
C LEU A 175 6.36 15.32 -3.96
N ALA A 176 5.12 15.60 -3.54
CA ALA A 176 4.41 14.81 -2.55
C ALA A 176 4.31 13.33 -2.97
N ILE A 177 3.94 13.08 -4.23
CA ILE A 177 3.84 11.72 -4.78
C ILE A 177 5.20 11.00 -4.77
N VAL A 178 6.29 11.69 -5.10
CA VAL A 178 7.65 11.12 -5.01
C VAL A 178 7.97 10.70 -3.57
N PHE A 179 7.68 11.56 -2.58
CA PHE A 179 7.89 11.23 -1.17
C PHE A 179 7.02 10.07 -0.70
N LEU A 180 5.76 10.03 -1.07
CA LEU A 180 4.84 8.93 -0.73
C LEU A 180 5.29 7.61 -1.36
N SER A 181 5.67 7.65 -2.64
CA SER A 181 6.15 6.47 -3.37
C SER A 181 7.46 5.92 -2.80
N TYR A 182 8.39 6.80 -2.41
CA TYR A 182 9.60 6.40 -1.70
C TYR A 182 9.26 5.76 -0.36
N GLY A 183 8.41 6.41 0.43
CA GLY A 183 8.05 5.96 1.77
C GLY A 183 7.45 4.55 1.78
N ILE A 184 6.41 4.30 0.96
CA ILE A 184 5.77 2.98 0.87
C ILE A 184 6.71 1.96 0.19
N GLY A 185 7.44 2.40 -0.86
CA GLY A 185 8.34 1.56 -1.64
C GLY A 185 9.55 1.03 -0.86
N ILE A 186 10.01 1.74 0.17
CA ILE A 186 11.08 1.31 1.07
C ILE A 186 10.53 0.56 2.29
N SER A 187 9.50 1.12 2.96
CA SER A 187 9.03 0.58 4.24
C SER A 187 8.46 -0.83 4.10
N ASN A 188 7.61 -1.07 3.10
CA ASN A 188 6.93 -2.35 2.95
C ASN A 188 7.90 -3.54 2.69
N PRO A 189 8.83 -3.48 1.72
CA PRO A 189 9.79 -4.56 1.52
C PRO A 189 10.72 -4.78 2.73
N CYS A 190 11.14 -3.70 3.42
CA CYS A 190 12.00 -3.81 4.59
C CYS A 190 11.28 -4.48 5.76
N ILE A 191 10.02 -4.14 6.03
CA ILE A 191 9.23 -4.78 7.09
C ILE A 191 9.00 -6.26 6.74
N ASN A 192 8.62 -6.59 5.50
CA ASN A 192 8.44 -7.97 5.06
C ASN A 192 9.75 -8.78 5.13
N SER A 193 10.90 -8.17 4.86
CA SER A 193 12.21 -8.79 5.03
C SER A 193 12.49 -9.15 6.49
N ILE A 194 12.23 -8.21 7.42
CA ILE A 194 12.41 -8.45 8.86
C ILE A 194 11.46 -9.55 9.34
N LEU A 195 10.18 -9.51 8.94
CA LEU A 195 9.21 -10.56 9.28
C LEU A 195 9.67 -11.93 8.78
N SER A 196 10.16 -12.00 7.54
CA SER A 196 10.67 -13.24 6.95
C SER A 196 11.93 -13.76 7.67
N LYS A 197 12.84 -12.88 8.11
CA LYS A 197 14.05 -13.26 8.87
C LYS A 197 13.74 -13.76 10.27
N LYS A 198 12.73 -13.17 10.93
CA LYS A 198 12.31 -13.52 12.29
C LYS A 198 11.38 -14.75 12.34
N SER A 199 10.86 -15.19 11.20
CA SER A 199 9.98 -16.37 11.08
C SER A 199 10.78 -17.60 10.68
N GLU A 200 11.37 -18.33 11.62
CA GLU A 200 12.30 -19.45 11.38
C GLU A 200 11.71 -20.54 10.45
N ASN A 201 10.53 -21.07 10.74
CA ASN A 201 9.98 -22.21 10.01
C ASN A 201 8.64 -21.93 9.27
N ASN A 202 8.01 -20.77 9.50
CA ASN A 202 6.64 -20.48 9.00
C ASN A 202 6.56 -19.21 8.17
N LYS A 203 7.53 -18.96 7.28
CA LYS A 203 7.62 -17.74 6.46
C LYS A 203 6.34 -17.44 5.69
N GLY A 204 5.72 -18.47 5.10
CA GLY A 204 4.47 -18.31 4.35
C GLY A 204 3.31 -17.84 5.22
N LEU A 205 3.18 -18.40 6.42
CA LEU A 205 2.13 -18.00 7.38
C LEU A 205 2.35 -16.57 7.87
N VAL A 206 3.58 -16.21 8.24
CA VAL A 206 3.90 -14.87 8.76
C VAL A 206 3.70 -13.79 7.68
N LEU A 207 4.17 -14.03 6.45
CA LEU A 207 3.94 -13.08 5.35
C LEU A 207 2.47 -13.02 4.95
N GLY A 208 1.75 -14.16 4.93
CA GLY A 208 0.31 -14.21 4.70
C GLY A 208 -0.47 -13.41 5.76
N THR A 209 -0.08 -13.52 7.04
CA THR A 209 -0.64 -12.69 8.13
C THR A 209 -0.36 -11.21 7.90
N GLY A 210 0.82 -10.85 7.40
CA GLY A 210 1.15 -9.47 7.00
C GLY A 210 0.18 -8.94 5.92
N TYR A 211 -0.11 -9.74 4.89
CA TYR A 211 -1.10 -9.36 3.86
C TYR A 211 -2.52 -9.27 4.43
N SER A 212 -2.90 -10.12 5.38
CA SER A 212 -4.18 -10.00 6.08
C SER A 212 -4.28 -8.70 6.88
N CYS A 213 -3.20 -8.28 7.54
CA CYS A 213 -3.12 -6.98 8.21
C CYS A 213 -3.26 -5.81 7.23
N GLN A 214 -2.64 -5.90 6.05
CA GLN A 214 -2.80 -4.88 4.98
C GLN A 214 -4.25 -4.79 4.51
N ALA A 215 -4.92 -5.93 4.30
CA ALA A 215 -6.32 -5.96 3.87
C ALA A 215 -7.25 -5.36 4.95
N ALA A 216 -7.04 -5.71 6.22
CA ALA A 216 -7.78 -5.13 7.34
C ALA A 216 -7.54 -3.62 7.46
N ALA A 217 -6.31 -3.16 7.26
CA ALA A 217 -5.96 -1.75 7.26
C ALA A 217 -6.69 -0.97 6.16
N ARG A 218 -6.74 -1.52 4.93
CA ARG A 218 -7.48 -0.92 3.80
C ARG A 218 -8.98 -0.86 4.07
N PHE A 219 -9.54 -1.91 4.67
CA PHE A 219 -10.96 -1.97 5.03
C PHE A 219 -11.37 -0.87 6.02
N ILE A 220 -10.47 -0.50 6.94
CA ILE A 220 -10.73 0.56 7.94
C ILE A 220 -10.29 1.93 7.44
N GLY A 221 -9.14 2.03 6.79
CA GLY A 221 -8.51 3.30 6.41
C GLY A 221 -9.33 4.10 5.40
N GLN A 222 -9.85 3.45 4.34
CA GLN A 222 -10.63 4.15 3.32
C GLN A 222 -11.93 4.77 3.87
N PRO A 223 -12.80 4.03 4.58
CA PRO A 223 -14.01 4.63 5.16
C PRO A 223 -13.71 5.71 6.18
N LEU A 224 -12.66 5.52 7.01
CA LEU A 224 -12.27 6.51 8.01
C LEU A 224 -11.81 7.82 7.36
N ALA A 225 -10.95 7.74 6.35
CA ALA A 225 -10.51 8.92 5.61
C ALA A 225 -11.67 9.63 4.90
N GLY A 226 -12.59 8.86 4.29
CA GLY A 226 -13.81 9.41 3.69
C GLY A 226 -14.71 10.10 4.72
N PHE A 227 -14.90 9.51 5.90
CA PHE A 227 -15.63 10.11 7.00
C PHE A 227 -15.00 11.43 7.48
N ILE A 228 -13.67 11.44 7.65
CA ILE A 228 -12.94 12.65 8.07
C ILE A 228 -13.06 13.73 6.97
N PHE A 229 -12.92 13.34 5.70
CA PHE A 229 -13.03 14.24 4.55
C PHE A 229 -14.38 14.97 4.54
N LEU A 230 -15.47 14.22 4.68
CA LEU A 230 -16.83 14.76 4.60
C LEU A 230 -17.22 15.62 5.79
N ASN A 231 -16.75 15.30 7.01
CA ASN A 231 -17.21 15.99 8.23
C ASN A 231 -16.27 17.09 8.70
N PHE A 232 -14.97 17.01 8.39
CA PHE A 232 -13.97 17.95 8.92
C PHE A 232 -13.27 18.77 7.83
N GLY A 233 -13.50 18.44 6.57
CA GLY A 233 -12.97 19.15 5.40
C GLY A 233 -11.91 18.41 4.63
N LYS A 234 -11.72 18.82 3.37
CA LYS A 234 -10.94 18.10 2.35
C LYS A 234 -9.46 17.88 2.70
N ASN A 235 -8.85 18.78 3.46
CA ASN A 235 -7.42 18.73 3.79
C ASN A 235 -7.13 17.96 5.08
N VAL A 236 -8.14 17.79 5.95
CA VAL A 236 -7.98 17.22 7.29
C VAL A 236 -7.48 15.77 7.26
N PRO A 237 -7.92 14.88 6.37
CA PRO A 237 -7.40 13.52 6.31
C PRO A 237 -5.88 13.48 6.16
N PHE A 238 -5.31 14.31 5.29
CA PHE A 238 -3.87 14.32 5.01
C PHE A 238 -3.04 14.86 6.17
N TYR A 239 -3.52 15.91 6.86
CA TYR A 239 -2.89 16.39 8.10
C TYR A 239 -2.99 15.36 9.22
N PHE A 240 -4.14 14.72 9.36
CA PHE A 240 -4.34 13.63 10.31
C PHE A 240 -3.36 12.49 10.05
N ASP A 241 -3.21 12.06 8.80
CA ASP A 241 -2.31 11.01 8.38
C ASP A 241 -0.84 11.36 8.69
N ALA A 242 -0.41 12.60 8.41
CA ALA A 242 0.93 13.07 8.73
C ALA A 242 1.21 13.03 10.24
N VAL A 243 0.33 13.59 11.06
CA VAL A 243 0.46 13.61 12.53
C VAL A 243 0.41 12.19 13.10
N PHE A 244 -0.51 11.37 12.60
CA PHE A 244 -0.64 9.98 13.02
C PHE A 244 0.63 9.16 12.73
N LEU A 245 1.24 9.33 11.57
CA LEU A 245 2.51 8.68 11.24
C LEU A 245 3.67 9.13 12.13
N VAL A 246 3.69 10.40 12.56
CA VAL A 246 4.67 10.86 13.57
C VAL A 246 4.48 10.11 14.87
N MET A 247 3.25 9.97 15.37
CA MET A 247 2.96 9.20 16.59
C MET A 247 3.36 7.73 16.47
N VAL A 248 3.05 7.11 15.33
CA VAL A 248 3.45 5.71 15.05
C VAL A 248 4.97 5.56 15.03
N ALA A 249 5.70 6.47 14.37
CA ALA A 249 7.15 6.45 14.30
C ALA A 249 7.79 6.59 15.69
N LEU A 250 7.30 7.52 16.51
CA LEU A 250 7.76 7.71 17.90
C LEU A 250 7.45 6.48 18.76
N GLY A 251 6.25 5.94 18.67
CA GLY A 251 5.85 4.71 19.37
C GLY A 251 6.72 3.52 19.00
N TYR A 252 7.02 3.34 17.72
CA TYR A 252 7.90 2.29 17.25
C TYR A 252 9.34 2.45 17.77
N MET A 253 9.88 3.67 17.74
CA MET A 253 11.22 3.95 18.30
C MET A 253 11.31 3.62 19.78
N PHE A 254 10.27 3.93 20.55
CA PHE A 254 10.19 3.60 21.97
C PHE A 254 10.15 2.08 22.22
N LEU A 255 9.26 1.38 21.50
CA LEU A 255 9.15 -0.09 21.60
C LEU A 255 10.45 -0.78 21.18
N TYR A 256 11.06 -0.35 20.10
CA TYR A 256 12.32 -0.92 19.62
C TYR A 256 13.47 -0.77 20.63
N LYS A 257 13.57 0.40 21.27
CA LYS A 257 14.58 0.65 22.31
C LYS A 257 14.43 -0.28 23.52
N ASN A 258 13.18 -0.59 23.88
CA ASN A 258 12.88 -1.50 24.99
C ASN A 258 13.16 -2.97 24.64
N ILE A 259 12.81 -3.41 23.45
CA ILE A 259 13.10 -4.78 22.96
C ILE A 259 14.62 -5.03 22.90
N ARG A 260 15.40 -4.04 22.43
CA ARG A 260 16.86 -4.15 22.33
C ARG A 260 17.57 -4.18 23.71
N LYS A 261 16.94 -3.68 24.75
CA LYS A 261 17.48 -3.75 26.12
C LYS A 261 17.24 -5.11 26.79
N GLN A 262 16.29 -5.90 26.26
CA GLN A 262 15.92 -7.21 26.80
C GLN A 262 16.56 -8.38 26.02
N ALA A 263 17.16 -8.13 24.86
CA ALA A 263 17.93 -9.06 24.04
C ALA A 263 19.44 -8.86 24.24
#